data_eec5df031ca34f4d24c4daf9073bae52
#
_entry.id   eec5df031ca34f4d24c4daf9073bae52
#
_cell.length_a   1.000
_cell.length_b   1.000
_cell.length_c   1.000
_cell.angle_alpha   90.00
_cell.angle_beta   90.00
_cell.angle_gamma   90.00
#
_symmetry.space_group_name_H-M   'P 1'
#
loop_
_entity.id
_entity.type
_entity.pdbx_description
1 polymer ?
#
loop_
_entity_poly.entity_id
_entity_poly.type
_entity_poly.pdbx_seq_one_letter_code
_entity_poly.pdbx_strand_id
1 'polypeptide(L)'
;MLTLLTTPLLIASTFLTPAETPPAKQRVTLKREKQRVAVLVDGQLFTAYIYPDASVLKKAALYPILTATGNPITRGWPMDPRPGERVDHPHHVGMWFNYGDVNGHDFWNNSSAIGPEHKGPFGTIVTTNIARLNEAGNRAELTVEADWQGQDGKPMLRETTLFTFEADGQTRRIDRKTTLTALAQDVTFRDNKEGMIALRVARQLEHPSTKPELFTDASGKATAVPQLNNEGVTGKYLSQNGKEGDAVWGTRAPWVVLTGTLPGNGGAGSEAVSVTLFDHPGNVGYPTYWHARGYGLFAANPLAPSVFSNGKETPMNYVLKAGQSITFRHRLHLAPGTLSAGAADREARAFGR
;
A
#
# COMPACT_ATOMS: atom_id res chain seq x y z
N MET A 1 -34.89 81.67 -2.35
CA MET A 1 -34.87 80.33 -1.77
C MET A 1 -33.80 79.52 -2.49
N LEU A 2 -32.64 79.36 -1.86
CA LEU A 2 -31.49 78.66 -2.47
C LEU A 2 -31.38 77.31 -1.75
N THR A 3 -31.58 76.22 -2.47
CA THR A 3 -31.54 74.88 -1.94
C THR A 3 -30.10 74.30 -2.14
N LEU A 4 -29.38 74.16 -1.03
CA LEU A 4 -28.09 73.51 -1.04
C LEU A 4 -28.28 71.94 -1.14
N LEU A 5 -27.75 71.29 -2.21
CA LEU A 5 -27.61 69.90 -2.34
C LEU A 5 -26.29 69.47 -1.68
N THR A 6 -26.37 68.72 -0.62
CA THR A 6 -25.20 68.03 0.01
C THR A 6 -25.05 66.62 -0.55
N THR A 7 -23.94 66.36 -1.26
CA THR A 7 -23.56 65.04 -1.76
C THR A 7 -22.80 64.30 -0.67
N PRO A 8 -23.16 63.06 -0.31
CA PRO A 8 -22.36 62.25 0.66
C PRO A 8 -21.10 61.65 0.00
N LEU A 9 -19.97 61.87 0.62
CA LEU A 9 -18.67 61.28 0.25
C LEU A 9 -18.62 59.87 0.77
N LEU A 10 -18.64 58.87 -0.13
CA LEU A 10 -18.48 57.45 0.22
C LEU A 10 -16.98 57.17 0.39
N ILE A 11 -16.51 56.95 1.62
CA ILE A 11 -15.15 56.50 1.91
C ILE A 11 -15.13 54.96 1.75
N ALA A 12 -14.56 54.46 0.65
CA ALA A 12 -14.31 53.02 0.45
C ALA A 12 -13.09 52.62 1.27
N SER A 13 -13.31 51.91 2.40
CA SER A 13 -12.25 51.27 3.17
C SER A 13 -11.80 50.00 2.46
N THR A 14 -10.64 50.01 1.83
CA THR A 14 -9.99 48.81 1.30
C THR A 14 -9.42 48.02 2.45
N PHE A 15 -10.07 46.92 2.82
CA PHE A 15 -9.48 45.92 3.71
C PHE A 15 -8.40 45.17 2.93
N LEU A 16 -7.12 45.42 3.25
CA LEU A 16 -6.00 44.60 2.86
C LEU A 16 -6.14 43.26 3.60
N THR A 17 -6.51 42.20 2.89
CA THR A 17 -6.37 40.84 3.40
C THR A 17 -4.88 40.53 3.64
N PRO A 18 -4.48 40.05 4.83
CA PRO A 18 -3.10 39.66 5.05
C PRO A 18 -2.71 38.60 4.00
N ALA A 19 -1.56 38.76 3.36
CA ALA A 19 -1.00 37.72 2.49
C ALA A 19 -0.80 36.46 3.31
N GLU A 20 -1.49 35.39 2.95
CA GLU A 20 -1.27 34.08 3.55
C GLU A 20 0.20 33.68 3.35
N THR A 21 0.93 33.51 4.45
CA THR A 21 2.29 32.99 4.42
C THR A 21 2.21 31.58 3.80
N PRO A 22 2.99 31.27 2.75
CA PRO A 22 2.97 29.93 2.18
C PRO A 22 3.27 28.91 3.29
N PRO A 23 2.54 27.80 3.36
CA PRO A 23 2.73 26.79 4.40
C PRO A 23 4.19 26.35 4.39
N ALA A 24 4.79 26.25 5.60
CA ALA A 24 6.16 25.79 5.74
C ALA A 24 6.30 24.44 5.03
N LYS A 25 7.39 24.26 4.26
CA LYS A 25 7.65 23.00 3.58
C LYS A 25 7.75 21.89 4.62
N GLN A 26 6.92 20.85 4.49
CA GLN A 26 6.95 19.69 5.36
C GLN A 26 8.32 19.03 5.33
N ARG A 27 8.66 18.38 6.44
CA ARG A 27 9.92 17.63 6.57
C ARG A 27 9.64 16.15 6.78
N VAL A 28 10.23 15.30 5.93
CA VAL A 28 10.20 13.85 6.07
C VAL A 28 11.51 13.39 6.70
N THR A 29 11.43 12.65 7.80
CA THR A 29 12.60 12.13 8.55
C THR A 29 12.48 10.63 8.79
N LEU A 30 13.62 9.97 8.97
CA LEU A 30 13.74 8.54 9.21
C LEU A 30 14.36 8.28 10.58
N LYS A 31 13.67 7.49 11.41
CA LYS A 31 14.19 7.10 12.73
C LYS A 31 14.39 5.59 12.78
N ARG A 32 15.65 5.16 12.83
CA ARG A 32 16.00 3.74 13.00
C ARG A 32 15.81 3.32 14.44
N GLU A 33 15.08 2.23 14.61
CA GLU A 33 14.80 1.58 15.88
C GLU A 33 15.11 0.08 15.76
N LYS A 34 14.93 -0.70 16.84
CA LYS A 34 15.11 -2.16 16.76
C LYS A 34 14.05 -2.77 15.85
N GLN A 35 14.48 -3.46 14.78
CA GLN A 35 13.59 -4.14 13.80
C GLN A 35 12.53 -3.23 13.15
N ARG A 36 12.82 -1.91 13.10
CA ARG A 36 11.92 -0.93 12.55
C ARG A 36 12.67 0.31 12.08
N VAL A 37 12.21 0.92 10.97
CA VAL A 37 12.57 2.29 10.56
C VAL A 37 11.29 3.09 10.45
N ALA A 38 11.05 4.00 11.38
CA ALA A 38 9.90 4.90 11.34
C ALA A 38 10.14 6.03 10.33
N VAL A 39 9.10 6.37 9.58
CA VAL A 39 9.03 7.51 8.65
C VAL A 39 8.11 8.54 9.26
N LEU A 40 8.63 9.71 9.53
CA LEU A 40 7.91 10.80 10.19
C LEU A 40 7.74 11.98 9.23
N VAL A 41 6.58 12.61 9.25
CA VAL A 41 6.32 13.89 8.59
C VAL A 41 6.08 14.94 9.67
N ASP A 42 6.93 15.95 9.76
CA ASP A 42 6.88 16.99 10.82
C ASP A 42 6.82 16.38 12.23
N GLY A 43 7.55 15.27 12.45
CA GLY A 43 7.59 14.54 13.71
C GLY A 43 6.41 13.58 13.96
N GLN A 44 5.37 13.58 13.10
CA GLN A 44 4.23 12.66 13.20
C GLN A 44 4.47 11.41 12.35
N LEU A 45 4.08 10.24 12.87
CA LEU A 45 4.24 8.99 12.15
C LEU A 45 3.43 9.00 10.85
N PHE A 46 4.08 8.69 9.75
CA PHE A 46 3.45 8.40 8.46
C PHE A 46 3.37 6.89 8.23
N THR A 47 4.50 6.20 8.38
CA THR A 47 4.59 4.74 8.26
C THR A 47 5.85 4.24 8.94
N ALA A 48 6.04 2.91 8.97
CA ALA A 48 7.31 2.33 9.35
C ALA A 48 7.61 1.08 8.51
N TYR A 49 8.86 0.94 8.09
CA TYR A 49 9.39 -0.32 7.58
C TYR A 49 9.65 -1.23 8.78
N ILE A 50 8.81 -2.25 8.95
CA ILE A 50 8.92 -3.23 10.04
C ILE A 50 9.51 -4.54 9.50
N TYR A 51 10.49 -5.07 10.23
CA TYR A 51 11.18 -6.32 9.91
C TYR A 51 11.48 -7.14 11.17
N PRO A 52 10.41 -7.55 11.90
CA PRO A 52 10.57 -8.36 13.10
C PRO A 52 11.13 -9.74 12.75
N ASP A 53 11.49 -10.51 13.78
CA ASP A 53 11.95 -11.89 13.61
C ASP A 53 10.92 -12.73 12.83
N ALA A 54 11.41 -13.71 12.08
CA ALA A 54 10.55 -14.58 11.25
C ALA A 54 9.55 -15.42 12.06
N SER A 55 9.68 -15.49 13.38
CA SER A 55 8.66 -16.05 14.28
C SER A 55 7.42 -15.17 14.42
N VAL A 56 7.55 -13.87 14.13
CA VAL A 56 6.46 -12.89 14.18
C VAL A 56 5.90 -12.62 12.79
N LEU A 57 6.77 -12.29 11.81
CA LEU A 57 6.37 -11.98 10.45
C LEU A 57 7.37 -12.57 9.46
N LYS A 58 6.87 -13.28 8.44
CA LYS A 58 7.71 -14.01 7.46
C LYS A 58 8.30 -13.13 6.36
N LYS A 59 8.00 -11.85 6.37
CA LYS A 59 8.47 -10.83 5.42
C LYS A 59 8.37 -9.44 6.03
N ALA A 60 9.20 -8.51 5.59
CA ALA A 60 9.05 -7.11 5.99
C ALA A 60 7.81 -6.46 5.36
N ALA A 61 7.29 -5.42 6.00
CA ALA A 61 6.16 -4.64 5.52
C ALA A 61 6.30 -3.15 5.89
N LEU A 62 5.59 -2.27 5.17
CA LEU A 62 5.30 -0.93 5.65
C LEU A 62 4.02 -0.97 6.50
N TYR A 63 4.13 -0.68 7.78
CA TYR A 63 3.02 -0.75 8.74
C TYR A 63 3.24 0.12 9.98
N PRO A 64 2.19 0.79 10.50
CA PRO A 64 0.97 1.13 9.78
C PRO A 64 1.25 2.12 8.64
N ILE A 65 0.30 2.35 7.74
CA ILE A 65 0.33 3.47 6.81
C ILE A 65 -0.80 4.41 7.20
N LEU A 66 -0.46 5.68 7.44
CA LEU A 66 -1.38 6.69 7.97
C LEU A 66 -1.65 7.79 6.93
N THR A 67 -2.84 8.37 6.97
CA THR A 67 -3.15 9.62 6.26
C THR A 67 -2.39 10.79 6.90
N ALA A 68 -2.49 11.96 6.28
CA ALA A 68 -1.91 13.18 6.87
C ALA A 68 -2.56 13.59 8.20
N THR A 69 -3.77 13.16 8.47
CA THR A 69 -4.50 13.38 9.73
C THR A 69 -4.23 12.32 10.79
N GLY A 70 -3.41 11.29 10.44
CA GLY A 70 -3.03 10.21 11.35
C GLY A 70 -3.99 9.00 11.35
N ASN A 71 -4.97 8.94 10.44
CA ASN A 71 -5.88 7.81 10.33
C ASN A 71 -5.22 6.64 9.58
N PRO A 72 -5.28 5.39 10.11
CA PRO A 72 -4.68 4.24 9.47
C PRO A 72 -5.51 3.80 8.24
N ILE A 73 -4.86 3.67 7.09
CA ILE A 73 -5.44 3.06 5.90
C ILE A 73 -5.21 1.55 5.86
N THR A 74 -4.34 1.02 6.71
CA THR A 74 -4.00 -0.41 6.79
C THR A 74 -4.77 -1.09 7.91
N ARG A 75 -5.18 -2.36 7.68
CA ARG A 75 -5.76 -3.23 8.70
C ARG A 75 -4.77 -3.41 9.87
N GLY A 76 -5.28 -3.39 11.11
CA GLY A 76 -4.47 -3.59 12.30
C GLY A 76 -4.13 -5.05 12.56
N TRP A 77 -5.10 -5.96 12.43
CA TRP A 77 -4.88 -7.38 12.67
C TRP A 77 -3.88 -7.99 11.65
N PRO A 78 -2.96 -8.88 12.06
CA PRO A 78 -2.75 -9.43 13.41
C PRO A 78 -1.80 -8.59 14.30
N MET A 79 -1.18 -7.52 13.80
CA MET A 79 -0.12 -6.78 14.50
C MET A 79 -0.65 -5.89 15.62
N ASP A 80 -1.77 -5.22 15.39
CA ASP A 80 -2.45 -4.27 16.28
C ASP A 80 -3.97 -4.43 16.08
N PRO A 81 -4.58 -5.51 16.64
CA PRO A 81 -5.99 -5.82 16.42
C PRO A 81 -6.92 -4.68 16.84
N ARG A 82 -7.81 -4.27 15.94
CA ARG A 82 -8.81 -3.23 16.18
C ARG A 82 -10.22 -3.81 16.06
N PRO A 83 -11.18 -3.35 16.91
CA PRO A 83 -12.55 -3.81 16.86
C PRO A 83 -13.18 -3.69 15.46
N GLY A 84 -13.93 -4.70 15.02
CA GLY A 84 -14.61 -4.72 13.75
C GLY A 84 -13.74 -5.03 12.52
N GLU A 85 -12.46 -5.34 12.71
CA GLU A 85 -11.59 -5.80 11.62
C GLU A 85 -11.69 -7.31 11.38
N ARG A 86 -11.56 -7.72 10.11
CA ARG A 86 -11.51 -9.15 9.74
C ARG A 86 -10.29 -9.83 10.32
N VAL A 87 -10.50 -11.08 10.77
CA VAL A 87 -9.47 -11.96 11.31
C VAL A 87 -9.22 -13.10 10.32
N ASP A 88 -8.81 -12.74 9.13
CA ASP A 88 -8.48 -13.64 8.03
C ASP A 88 -7.08 -13.34 7.49
N HIS A 89 -6.48 -14.27 6.75
CA HIS A 89 -5.20 -14.07 6.07
C HIS A 89 -4.14 -13.39 6.96
N PRO A 90 -3.62 -14.09 7.98
CA PRO A 90 -2.65 -13.51 8.94
C PRO A 90 -1.34 -13.03 8.28
N HIS A 91 -1.06 -13.49 7.06
CA HIS A 91 0.07 -13.06 6.25
C HIS A 91 -0.15 -11.70 5.54
N HIS A 92 -1.37 -11.12 5.55
CA HIS A 92 -1.65 -9.82 4.96
C HIS A 92 -1.42 -8.69 5.98
N VAL A 93 -0.19 -8.17 6.05
CA VAL A 93 0.21 -7.09 6.98
C VAL A 93 0.67 -5.87 6.21
N GLY A 94 0.02 -4.72 6.43
CA GLY A 94 0.42 -3.43 5.87
C GLY A 94 0.50 -3.41 4.35
N MET A 95 1.62 -2.92 3.81
CA MET A 95 2.01 -3.02 2.40
C MET A 95 3.28 -3.87 2.30
N TRP A 96 3.23 -4.92 1.49
CA TRP A 96 4.32 -5.88 1.35
C TRP A 96 4.62 -6.21 -0.12
N PHE A 97 5.74 -6.93 -0.35
CA PHE A 97 6.17 -7.38 -1.66
C PHE A 97 6.67 -8.82 -1.54
N ASN A 98 6.08 -9.75 -2.29
CA ASN A 98 6.45 -11.16 -2.35
C ASN A 98 5.73 -11.88 -3.49
N TYR A 99 5.87 -13.21 -3.59
CA TYR A 99 5.23 -14.01 -4.62
C TYR A 99 4.85 -15.41 -4.12
N GLY A 100 3.78 -15.99 -4.67
CA GLY A 100 3.21 -17.25 -4.19
C GLY A 100 3.92 -18.51 -4.71
N ASP A 101 4.72 -18.47 -5.78
CA ASP A 101 5.50 -19.62 -6.25
C ASP A 101 6.83 -19.17 -6.86
N VAL A 102 7.90 -19.31 -6.07
CA VAL A 102 9.27 -19.01 -6.48
C VAL A 102 10.10 -20.28 -6.30
N ASN A 103 10.45 -20.96 -7.39
CA ASN A 103 11.08 -22.27 -7.39
C ASN A 103 10.31 -23.31 -6.52
N GLY A 104 8.98 -23.24 -6.51
CA GLY A 104 8.12 -24.13 -5.73
C GLY A 104 7.96 -23.71 -4.26
N HIS A 105 8.49 -22.57 -3.83
CA HIS A 105 8.29 -22.05 -2.47
C HIS A 105 7.25 -20.95 -2.47
N ASP A 106 6.31 -21.05 -1.54
CA ASP A 106 5.25 -20.02 -1.34
C ASP A 106 5.72 -18.99 -0.31
N PHE A 107 6.03 -17.78 -0.80
CA PHE A 107 6.38 -16.64 0.05
C PHE A 107 5.16 -15.79 0.42
N TRP A 108 4.02 -15.98 -0.27
CA TRP A 108 2.83 -15.18 -0.02
C TRP A 108 2.06 -15.66 1.20
N ASN A 109 1.67 -16.93 1.21
CA ASN A 109 0.78 -17.47 2.25
C ASN A 109 1.50 -17.78 3.57
N ASN A 110 2.84 -17.75 3.60
CA ASN A 110 3.61 -18.07 4.80
C ASN A 110 3.30 -17.08 5.94
N SER A 111 2.94 -17.62 7.10
CA SER A 111 2.71 -16.84 8.31
C SER A 111 3.06 -17.64 9.58
N SER A 112 3.23 -16.95 10.70
CA SER A 112 3.43 -17.56 12.01
C SER A 112 2.19 -18.29 12.57
N ALA A 113 1.01 -18.06 11.96
CA ALA A 113 -0.24 -18.70 12.35
C ALA A 113 -0.47 -20.07 11.67
N ILE A 114 0.41 -20.47 10.73
CA ILE A 114 0.33 -21.80 10.09
C ILE A 114 0.78 -22.85 11.08
N GLY A 115 -0.14 -23.77 11.41
CA GLY A 115 0.16 -24.91 12.27
C GLY A 115 1.14 -25.90 11.63
N PRO A 116 1.82 -26.74 12.46
CA PRO A 116 2.82 -27.68 11.97
C PRO A 116 2.24 -28.75 11.03
N GLU A 117 0.94 -28.97 11.05
CA GLU A 117 0.20 -29.88 10.17
C GLU A 117 0.06 -29.37 8.72
N HIS A 118 0.22 -28.04 8.50
CA HIS A 118 0.10 -27.40 7.20
C HIS A 118 1.47 -26.95 6.65
N LYS A 119 2.51 -27.76 6.86
CA LYS A 119 3.86 -27.47 6.36
C LYS A 119 3.93 -27.63 4.85
N GLY A 120 3.57 -26.56 4.12
CA GLY A 120 3.86 -26.46 2.70
C GLY A 120 5.32 -26.06 2.44
N PRO A 121 5.77 -26.02 1.17
CA PRO A 121 7.07 -25.48 0.80
C PRO A 121 7.06 -23.96 0.90
N PHE A 122 7.04 -23.44 2.14
CA PHE A 122 7.03 -22.00 2.38
C PHE A 122 8.43 -21.38 2.31
N GLY A 123 8.50 -20.17 1.72
CA GLY A 123 9.69 -19.34 1.78
C GLY A 123 9.55 -18.21 2.81
N THR A 124 10.67 -17.65 3.23
CA THR A 124 10.76 -16.52 4.17
C THR A 124 11.65 -15.43 3.58
N ILE A 125 11.25 -14.17 3.74
CA ILE A 125 12.04 -13.01 3.31
C ILE A 125 12.61 -12.34 4.55
N VAL A 126 13.93 -12.39 4.69
CA VAL A 126 14.64 -11.89 5.87
C VAL A 126 15.39 -10.63 5.51
N THR A 127 15.08 -9.51 6.17
CA THR A 127 15.86 -8.27 6.03
C THR A 127 17.25 -8.48 6.60
N THR A 128 18.26 -8.31 5.77
CA THR A 128 19.68 -8.54 6.14
C THR A 128 20.41 -7.23 6.46
N ASN A 129 19.97 -6.11 5.85
CA ASN A 129 20.64 -4.83 6.03
C ASN A 129 19.69 -3.64 5.86
N ILE A 130 19.90 -2.61 6.66
CA ILE A 130 19.38 -1.26 6.44
C ILE A 130 20.55 -0.46 5.86
N ALA A 131 20.64 -0.45 4.52
CA ALA A 131 21.85 -0.02 3.81
C ALA A 131 22.03 1.51 3.80
N ARG A 132 20.94 2.28 3.70
CA ARG A 132 21.03 3.74 3.61
C ARG A 132 19.76 4.42 4.11
N LEU A 133 19.93 5.52 4.83
CA LEU A 133 18.91 6.50 5.17
C LEU A 133 19.37 7.85 4.63
N ASN A 134 18.50 8.55 3.88
CA ASN A 134 18.78 9.88 3.33
C ASN A 134 17.54 10.76 3.49
N GLU A 135 17.72 12.00 3.92
CA GLU A 135 16.63 12.95 4.19
C GLU A 135 16.88 14.25 3.42
N ALA A 136 15.88 14.73 2.69
CA ALA A 136 15.96 15.94 1.88
C ALA A 136 14.63 16.71 1.88
N GLY A 137 14.40 17.54 2.88
CA GLY A 137 13.18 18.35 3.01
C GLY A 137 11.94 17.49 3.12
N ASN A 138 11.01 17.60 2.16
CA ASN A 138 9.75 16.87 2.12
C ASN A 138 9.87 15.45 1.54
N ARG A 139 11.09 14.95 1.37
CA ARG A 139 11.43 13.63 0.83
C ARG A 139 12.44 12.92 1.72
N ALA A 140 12.28 11.61 1.89
CA ALA A 140 13.29 10.75 2.49
C ALA A 140 13.43 9.45 1.71
N GLU A 141 14.62 8.86 1.75
CA GLU A 141 14.94 7.60 1.06
C GLU A 141 15.49 6.57 2.04
N LEU A 142 14.94 5.36 1.97
CA LEU A 142 15.38 4.21 2.74
C LEU A 142 15.77 3.09 1.78
N THR A 143 17.05 2.65 1.84
CA THR A 143 17.50 1.47 1.10
C THR A 143 17.65 0.30 2.05
N VAL A 144 17.02 -0.82 1.72
CA VAL A 144 17.07 -2.07 2.49
C VAL A 144 17.50 -3.23 1.61
N GLU A 145 18.11 -4.24 2.24
CA GLU A 145 18.48 -5.50 1.60
C GLU A 145 17.80 -6.65 2.34
N ALA A 146 17.35 -7.65 1.60
CA ALA A 146 16.72 -8.84 2.15
C ALA A 146 17.08 -10.07 1.30
N ASP A 147 17.07 -11.23 1.94
CA ASP A 147 17.26 -12.51 1.28
C ASP A 147 15.93 -13.29 1.27
N TRP A 148 15.55 -13.80 0.10
CA TRP A 148 14.43 -14.71 -0.07
C TRP A 148 14.97 -16.15 0.10
N GLN A 149 14.56 -16.78 1.17
CA GLN A 149 15.08 -18.08 1.62
C GLN A 149 14.02 -19.17 1.50
N GLY A 150 14.43 -20.34 0.98
CA GLY A 150 13.62 -21.56 1.02
C GLY A 150 13.51 -22.12 2.46
N GLN A 151 12.88 -23.27 2.59
CA GLN A 151 12.73 -23.95 3.89
C GLN A 151 14.06 -24.35 4.54
N ASP A 152 15.09 -24.61 3.73
CA ASP A 152 16.44 -24.94 4.20
C ASP A 152 17.24 -23.72 4.69
N GLY A 153 16.65 -22.54 4.66
CA GLY A 153 17.27 -21.28 5.05
C GLY A 153 18.29 -20.74 4.05
N LYS A 154 18.46 -21.40 2.90
CA LYS A 154 19.40 -20.90 1.88
C LYS A 154 18.74 -19.80 1.04
N PRO A 155 19.46 -18.69 0.82
CA PRO A 155 18.97 -17.62 -0.03
C PRO A 155 19.02 -18.03 -1.51
N MET A 156 17.91 -17.85 -2.22
CA MET A 156 17.80 -18.01 -3.66
C MET A 156 17.75 -16.70 -4.42
N LEU A 157 17.20 -15.64 -3.78
CA LEU A 157 17.18 -14.29 -4.31
C LEU A 157 17.74 -13.32 -3.27
N ARG A 158 18.44 -12.30 -3.76
CA ARG A 158 18.70 -11.06 -3.01
C ARG A 158 17.76 -9.98 -3.48
N GLU A 159 17.09 -9.35 -2.55
CA GLU A 159 16.29 -8.15 -2.77
C GLU A 159 17.08 -6.92 -2.32
N THR A 160 17.15 -5.90 -3.21
CA THR A 160 17.53 -4.54 -2.82
C THR A 160 16.36 -3.61 -3.12
N THR A 161 15.80 -2.99 -2.09
CA THR A 161 14.64 -2.10 -2.23
C THR A 161 15.02 -0.68 -1.81
N LEU A 162 14.76 0.27 -2.71
CA LEU A 162 14.75 1.70 -2.42
C LEU A 162 13.31 2.14 -2.23
N PHE A 163 12.98 2.60 -1.03
CA PHE A 163 11.77 3.36 -0.76
C PHE A 163 12.07 4.86 -0.84
N THR A 164 11.15 5.59 -1.48
CA THR A 164 11.10 7.06 -1.41
C THR A 164 9.79 7.46 -0.77
N PHE A 165 9.86 8.24 0.29
CA PHE A 165 8.71 8.77 1.01
C PHE A 165 8.62 10.26 0.75
N GLU A 166 7.46 10.75 0.33
CA GLU A 166 7.22 12.18 0.08
C GLU A 166 5.94 12.65 0.78
N ALA A 167 5.98 13.89 1.26
CA ALA A 167 4.86 14.59 1.85
C ALA A 167 4.65 15.94 1.16
N ASP A 168 3.40 16.23 0.78
CA ASP A 168 3.01 17.50 0.16
C ASP A 168 1.59 17.87 0.65
N GLY A 169 1.52 18.77 1.61
CA GLY A 169 0.27 19.09 2.30
C GLY A 169 -0.34 17.84 2.92
N GLN A 170 -1.55 17.50 2.48
CA GLN A 170 -2.25 16.30 2.94
C GLN A 170 -1.95 15.06 2.07
N THR A 171 -1.16 15.21 1.02
CA THR A 171 -0.78 14.10 0.16
C THR A 171 0.44 13.36 0.71
N ARG A 172 0.44 12.04 0.57
CA ARG A 172 1.55 11.15 0.93
C ARG A 172 1.86 10.24 -0.25
N ARG A 173 3.14 10.07 -0.58
CA ARG A 173 3.61 9.14 -1.62
C ARG A 173 4.65 8.19 -1.06
N ILE A 174 4.57 6.95 -1.50
CA ILE A 174 5.57 5.93 -1.25
C ILE A 174 5.93 5.30 -2.59
N ASP A 175 7.12 5.56 -3.08
CA ASP A 175 7.68 4.84 -4.21
C ASP A 175 8.49 3.66 -3.69
N ARG A 176 8.25 2.50 -4.28
CA ARG A 176 9.04 1.30 -4.04
C ARG A 176 9.71 0.90 -5.35
N LYS A 177 11.04 0.87 -5.36
CA LYS A 177 11.87 0.31 -6.44
C LYS A 177 12.59 -0.91 -5.87
N THR A 178 12.16 -2.09 -6.27
CA THR A 178 12.73 -3.37 -5.81
C THR A 178 13.48 -4.04 -6.93
N THR A 179 14.74 -4.36 -6.70
CA THR A 179 15.56 -5.19 -7.59
C THR A 179 15.74 -6.56 -6.94
N LEU A 180 15.35 -7.60 -7.65
CA LEU A 180 15.58 -9.00 -7.29
C LEU A 180 16.74 -9.53 -8.12
N THR A 181 17.73 -10.13 -7.47
CA THR A 181 18.89 -10.78 -8.11
C THR A 181 18.87 -12.27 -7.78
N ALA A 182 18.84 -13.12 -8.82
CA ALA A 182 19.00 -14.56 -8.64
C ALA A 182 20.45 -14.84 -8.25
N LEU A 183 20.65 -15.65 -7.20
CA LEU A 183 21.98 -15.93 -6.67
C LEU A 183 22.67 -17.07 -7.42
N ALA A 184 22.83 -18.23 -6.81
CA ALA A 184 23.62 -19.34 -7.34
C ALA A 184 22.89 -20.17 -8.41
N GLN A 185 21.58 -19.99 -8.59
CA GLN A 185 20.75 -20.80 -9.48
C GLN A 185 19.70 -19.95 -10.19
N ASP A 186 19.15 -20.47 -11.27
CA ASP A 186 17.98 -19.88 -11.93
C ASP A 186 16.79 -19.86 -10.98
N VAL A 187 16.02 -18.78 -11.01
CA VAL A 187 14.82 -18.64 -10.20
C VAL A 187 13.61 -18.45 -11.11
N THR A 188 12.64 -19.33 -10.97
CA THR A 188 11.38 -19.30 -11.72
C THR A 188 10.25 -18.80 -10.86
N PHE A 189 9.60 -17.73 -11.29
CA PHE A 189 8.32 -17.26 -10.78
C PHE A 189 7.22 -17.90 -11.61
N ARG A 190 6.58 -18.97 -11.08
CA ARG A 190 5.51 -19.64 -11.82
C ARG A 190 4.25 -18.80 -11.83
N ASP A 191 3.47 -18.88 -12.92
CA ASP A 191 2.20 -18.16 -13.06
C ASP A 191 1.28 -18.48 -11.87
N ASN A 192 1.06 -17.49 -11.01
CA ASN A 192 0.34 -17.62 -9.74
C ASN A 192 -0.34 -16.30 -9.41
N LYS A 193 -1.61 -16.35 -8.94
CA LYS A 193 -2.35 -15.13 -8.60
C LYS A 193 -1.78 -14.36 -7.40
N GLU A 194 -1.04 -15.03 -6.53
CA GLU A 194 -0.51 -14.47 -5.29
C GLU A 194 0.81 -13.71 -5.52
N GLY A 195 0.71 -12.44 -5.70
CA GLY A 195 1.83 -11.53 -6.00
C GLY A 195 1.33 -10.14 -6.35
N MET A 196 2.16 -9.20 -6.64
CA MET A 196 3.61 -9.06 -6.34
C MET A 196 3.78 -8.04 -5.23
N ILE A 197 3.11 -6.87 -5.36
CA ILE A 197 2.95 -5.84 -4.35
C ILE A 197 1.51 -5.82 -3.87
N ALA A 198 1.32 -5.74 -2.56
CA ALA A 198 -0.01 -5.76 -1.98
C ALA A 198 -0.14 -4.86 -0.75
N LEU A 199 -1.37 -4.42 -0.54
CA LEU A 199 -1.83 -3.65 0.61
C LEU A 199 -3.04 -4.34 1.21
N ARG A 200 -3.10 -4.52 2.53
CA ARG A 200 -4.32 -4.89 3.24
C ARG A 200 -4.90 -3.66 3.92
N VAL A 201 -6.07 -3.24 3.43
CA VAL A 201 -6.69 -2.00 3.89
C VAL A 201 -7.51 -2.17 5.16
N ALA A 202 -7.74 -1.07 5.87
CA ALA A 202 -8.61 -0.99 7.04
C ALA A 202 -10.05 -1.35 6.67
N ARG A 203 -10.84 -1.79 7.66
CA ARG A 203 -12.24 -2.23 7.48
C ARG A 203 -13.10 -1.22 6.74
N GLN A 204 -12.94 0.07 7.03
CA GLN A 204 -13.73 1.15 6.43
C GLN A 204 -13.49 1.30 4.91
N LEU A 205 -12.34 0.83 4.43
CA LEU A 205 -11.95 0.83 3.02
C LEU A 205 -12.23 -0.51 2.31
N GLU A 206 -12.85 -1.47 2.98
CA GLU A 206 -13.38 -2.67 2.34
C GLU A 206 -14.67 -2.37 1.57
N HIS A 207 -15.10 -3.28 0.70
CA HIS A 207 -16.44 -3.23 0.12
C HIS A 207 -17.49 -3.72 1.11
N PRO A 208 -18.70 -3.17 1.13
CA PRO A 208 -19.82 -3.76 1.85
C PRO A 208 -20.03 -5.22 1.45
N SER A 209 -20.26 -6.10 2.42
CA SER A 209 -20.44 -7.54 2.20
C SER A 209 -21.57 -8.07 3.08
N THR A 210 -22.25 -9.11 2.62
CA THR A 210 -23.28 -9.83 3.39
C THR A 210 -22.83 -11.23 3.84
N LYS A 211 -21.57 -11.62 3.51
CA LYS A 211 -21.06 -12.94 3.86
C LYS A 211 -20.69 -13.01 5.35
N PRO A 212 -20.99 -14.13 6.05
CA PRO A 212 -20.50 -14.34 7.41
C PRO A 212 -18.98 -14.29 7.47
N GLU A 213 -18.42 -13.75 8.55
CA GLU A 213 -16.97 -13.55 8.71
C GLU A 213 -16.54 -13.61 10.17
N LEU A 214 -15.23 -13.73 10.40
CA LEU A 214 -14.62 -13.50 11.70
C LEU A 214 -14.12 -12.07 11.79
N PHE A 215 -14.48 -11.39 12.87
CA PHE A 215 -14.06 -10.04 13.19
C PHE A 215 -13.44 -9.97 14.58
N THR A 216 -12.71 -8.90 14.84
CA THR A 216 -12.17 -8.59 16.15
C THR A 216 -13.21 -7.83 16.97
N ASP A 217 -13.50 -8.27 18.20
CA ASP A 217 -14.34 -7.54 19.14
C ASP A 217 -13.58 -6.35 19.80
N ALA A 218 -14.24 -5.66 20.71
CA ALA A 218 -13.66 -4.50 21.41
C ALA A 218 -12.42 -4.83 22.25
N SER A 219 -12.18 -6.11 22.58
CA SER A 219 -10.97 -6.58 23.28
C SER A 219 -9.86 -7.05 22.34
N GLY A 220 -10.08 -7.00 21.03
CA GLY A 220 -9.15 -7.52 20.01
C GLY A 220 -9.23 -9.03 19.79
N LYS A 221 -10.27 -9.70 20.37
CA LYS A 221 -10.48 -11.13 20.22
C LYS A 221 -11.30 -11.45 18.98
N ALA A 222 -10.89 -12.50 18.26
CA ALA A 222 -11.63 -13.00 17.11
C ALA A 222 -13.03 -13.48 17.52
N THR A 223 -14.06 -12.98 16.84
CA THR A 223 -15.47 -13.31 17.11
C THR A 223 -16.17 -13.60 15.78
N ALA A 224 -16.91 -14.72 15.71
CA ALA A 224 -17.72 -15.04 14.55
C ALA A 224 -18.91 -14.09 14.45
N VAL A 225 -19.11 -13.48 13.28
CA VAL A 225 -20.22 -12.59 12.97
C VAL A 225 -21.07 -13.23 11.88
N PRO A 226 -22.26 -13.75 12.19
CA PRO A 226 -23.11 -14.44 11.22
C PRO A 226 -23.71 -13.48 10.19
N GLN A 227 -23.89 -12.21 10.55
CA GLN A 227 -24.33 -11.16 9.64
C GLN A 227 -23.41 -9.96 9.78
N LEU A 228 -22.89 -9.46 8.66
CA LEU A 228 -21.98 -8.32 8.65
C LEU A 228 -22.72 -7.02 8.91
N ASN A 229 -22.17 -6.25 9.86
CA ASN A 229 -22.42 -4.83 9.93
C ASN A 229 -21.52 -4.11 8.91
N ASN A 230 -22.13 -3.42 7.94
CA ASN A 230 -21.43 -2.61 6.94
C ASN A 230 -21.38 -1.12 7.33
N GLU A 231 -21.75 -0.77 8.55
CA GLU A 231 -21.68 0.62 9.03
C GLU A 231 -20.25 1.15 8.91
N GLY A 232 -20.11 2.31 8.26
CA GLY A 232 -18.81 2.93 8.00
C GLY A 232 -17.94 2.22 6.95
N VAL A 233 -18.43 1.15 6.29
CA VAL A 233 -17.71 0.44 5.21
C VAL A 233 -18.07 1.07 3.88
N THR A 234 -17.11 1.74 3.24
CA THR A 234 -17.37 2.63 2.11
C THR A 234 -16.41 2.42 0.93
N GLY A 235 -15.49 1.45 1.04
CA GLY A 235 -14.45 1.24 0.04
C GLY A 235 -15.02 0.90 -1.34
N LYS A 236 -14.42 1.49 -2.38
CA LYS A 236 -14.77 1.22 -3.78
C LYS A 236 -13.53 1.32 -4.66
N TYR A 237 -13.22 0.25 -5.39
CA TYR A 237 -12.19 0.26 -6.42
C TYR A 237 -12.68 0.88 -7.73
N LEU A 238 -11.77 1.60 -8.40
CA LEU A 238 -11.92 2.09 -9.77
C LEU A 238 -10.58 1.94 -10.49
N SER A 239 -10.56 1.22 -11.62
CA SER A 239 -9.37 1.11 -12.47
C SER A 239 -9.36 2.18 -13.58
N GLN A 240 -8.21 2.40 -14.16
CA GLN A 240 -8.03 3.36 -15.26
C GLN A 240 -8.99 3.12 -16.44
N ASN A 241 -9.30 1.87 -16.74
CA ASN A 241 -10.22 1.48 -17.81
C ASN A 241 -11.69 1.42 -17.39
N GLY A 242 -12.06 2.04 -16.25
CA GLY A 242 -13.43 2.21 -15.79
C GLY A 242 -14.07 0.97 -15.16
N LYS A 243 -13.28 -0.08 -14.83
CA LYS A 243 -13.81 -1.21 -14.02
C LYS A 243 -13.94 -0.78 -12.58
N GLU A 244 -15.03 -1.20 -11.93
CA GLU A 244 -15.34 -0.83 -10.57
C GLU A 244 -15.54 -2.05 -9.66
N GLY A 245 -15.30 -1.87 -8.37
CA GLY A 245 -15.54 -2.88 -7.34
C GLY A 245 -14.81 -4.18 -7.64
N ASP A 246 -15.49 -5.31 -7.46
CA ASP A 246 -14.92 -6.64 -7.70
C ASP A 246 -14.64 -6.92 -9.19
N ALA A 247 -15.19 -6.14 -10.13
CA ALA A 247 -14.89 -6.25 -11.55
C ALA A 247 -13.46 -5.77 -11.91
N VAL A 248 -12.75 -5.16 -10.97
CA VAL A 248 -11.32 -4.82 -11.11
C VAL A 248 -10.45 -6.09 -11.06
N TRP A 249 -10.87 -7.12 -10.33
CA TRP A 249 -10.12 -8.36 -10.25
C TRP A 249 -9.90 -9.00 -11.64
N GLY A 250 -8.67 -9.43 -11.88
CA GLY A 250 -8.31 -10.10 -13.14
C GLY A 250 -8.32 -9.18 -14.37
N THR A 251 -8.33 -7.86 -14.18
CA THR A 251 -8.20 -6.89 -15.27
C THR A 251 -6.83 -6.22 -15.26
N ARG A 252 -6.39 -5.71 -16.42
CA ARG A 252 -5.13 -4.99 -16.57
C ARG A 252 -5.37 -3.49 -16.59
N ALA A 253 -4.59 -2.75 -15.84
CA ALA A 253 -4.58 -1.29 -15.87
C ALA A 253 -3.26 -0.73 -15.30
N PRO A 254 -2.82 0.47 -15.71
CA PRO A 254 -1.64 1.12 -15.16
C PRO A 254 -1.83 1.60 -13.72
N TRP A 255 -3.07 1.78 -13.27
CA TRP A 255 -3.40 2.16 -11.91
C TRP A 255 -4.82 1.74 -11.51
N VAL A 256 -5.00 1.58 -10.21
CA VAL A 256 -6.31 1.45 -9.56
C VAL A 256 -6.36 2.39 -8.37
N VAL A 257 -7.49 3.07 -8.22
CA VAL A 257 -7.84 3.90 -7.06
C VAL A 257 -8.81 3.14 -6.19
N LEU A 258 -8.56 3.10 -4.90
CA LEU A 258 -9.51 2.74 -3.85
C LEU A 258 -9.94 4.03 -3.14
N THR A 259 -11.22 4.35 -3.19
CA THR A 259 -11.80 5.47 -2.45
C THR A 259 -12.59 4.96 -1.27
N GLY A 260 -12.69 5.77 -0.23
CA GLY A 260 -13.53 5.47 0.94
C GLY A 260 -13.48 6.58 1.97
N THR A 261 -14.15 6.36 3.09
CA THR A 261 -14.25 7.31 4.19
C THR A 261 -13.77 6.64 5.48
N LEU A 262 -12.83 7.27 6.15
CA LEU A 262 -12.33 6.88 7.46
C LEU A 262 -13.02 7.70 8.56
N PRO A 263 -13.16 7.20 9.80
CA PRO A 263 -13.58 8.02 10.93
C PRO A 263 -12.58 9.18 11.11
N GLY A 264 -13.07 10.33 11.50
CA GLY A 264 -12.18 11.46 11.86
C GLY A 264 -11.32 11.11 13.07
N ASN A 265 -10.08 11.63 13.09
CA ASN A 265 -9.15 11.40 14.19
C ASN A 265 -9.76 11.95 15.50
N GLY A 266 -9.71 11.15 16.57
CA GLY A 266 -10.37 11.49 17.85
C GLY A 266 -11.89 11.34 17.83
N GLY A 267 -12.50 10.71 16.82
CA GLY A 267 -13.94 10.44 16.72
C GLY A 267 -14.79 11.63 16.26
N ALA A 268 -14.17 12.74 15.83
CA ALA A 268 -14.88 13.90 15.30
C ALA A 268 -14.90 13.92 13.77
N GLY A 269 -16.08 13.80 13.17
CA GLY A 269 -16.30 13.89 11.71
C GLY A 269 -15.83 12.66 10.95
N SER A 270 -15.51 12.85 9.66
CA SER A 270 -15.04 11.80 8.75
C SER A 270 -14.00 12.36 7.79
N GLU A 271 -13.11 11.47 7.31
CA GLU A 271 -12.06 11.77 6.33
C GLU A 271 -12.28 10.95 5.07
N ALA A 272 -12.65 11.62 3.97
CA ALA A 272 -12.64 10.97 2.67
C ALA A 272 -11.20 10.83 2.17
N VAL A 273 -10.84 9.65 1.66
CA VAL A 273 -9.49 9.32 1.22
C VAL A 273 -9.48 8.55 -0.08
N SER A 274 -8.47 8.81 -0.91
CA SER A 274 -8.11 8.01 -2.08
C SER A 274 -6.76 7.34 -1.83
N VAL A 275 -6.73 6.03 -2.01
CA VAL A 275 -5.53 5.18 -1.97
C VAL A 275 -5.30 4.66 -3.38
N THR A 276 -4.26 5.13 -4.06
CA THR A 276 -3.98 4.74 -5.44
C THR A 276 -2.68 3.95 -5.52
N LEU A 277 -2.73 2.79 -6.18
CA LEU A 277 -1.54 2.02 -6.49
C LEU A 277 -1.27 2.13 -8.00
N PHE A 278 -0.01 2.47 -8.34
CA PHE A 278 0.45 2.62 -9.72
C PHE A 278 1.46 1.54 -10.06
N ASP A 279 1.31 0.99 -11.26
CA ASP A 279 2.30 0.14 -11.92
C ASP A 279 3.17 1.00 -12.85
N HIS A 280 4.47 0.71 -12.91
CA HIS A 280 5.39 1.49 -13.72
C HIS A 280 5.53 0.89 -15.13
N PRO A 281 5.55 1.71 -16.22
CA PRO A 281 5.64 1.21 -17.59
C PRO A 281 6.89 0.39 -17.90
N GLY A 282 7.94 0.51 -17.12
CA GLY A 282 9.15 -0.31 -17.23
C GLY A 282 9.09 -1.64 -16.49
N ASN A 283 7.98 -2.01 -15.85
CA ASN A 283 7.83 -3.31 -15.22
C ASN A 283 7.54 -4.38 -16.28
N VAL A 284 8.08 -5.59 -16.06
CA VAL A 284 7.66 -6.75 -16.84
C VAL A 284 6.16 -6.99 -16.66
N GLY A 285 5.45 -7.34 -17.72
CA GLY A 285 4.01 -7.59 -17.68
C GLY A 285 3.14 -6.32 -17.53
N TYR A 286 3.72 -5.11 -17.75
CA TYR A 286 2.94 -3.86 -17.76
C TYR A 286 1.92 -3.82 -18.92
N PRO A 287 0.71 -3.25 -18.71
CA PRO A 287 0.13 -2.92 -17.41
C PRO A 287 -0.23 -4.18 -16.62
N THR A 288 -0.05 -4.10 -15.31
CA THR A 288 -0.22 -5.23 -14.40
C THR A 288 -1.65 -5.77 -14.35
N TYR A 289 -1.82 -7.02 -13.94
CA TYR A 289 -3.10 -7.54 -13.48
C TYR A 289 -3.38 -7.12 -12.04
N TRP A 290 -4.66 -6.91 -11.71
CA TRP A 290 -5.10 -6.49 -10.39
C TRP A 290 -5.72 -7.65 -9.61
N HIS A 291 -5.18 -7.93 -8.44
CA HIS A 291 -5.76 -8.82 -7.44
C HIS A 291 -6.43 -7.98 -6.36
N ALA A 292 -7.46 -7.22 -6.77
CA ALA A 292 -8.28 -6.40 -5.88
C ALA A 292 -9.50 -7.19 -5.40
N ARG A 293 -9.71 -7.25 -4.09
CA ARG A 293 -10.79 -8.01 -3.46
C ARG A 293 -11.57 -7.15 -2.49
N GLY A 294 -12.89 -7.29 -2.49
CA GLY A 294 -13.78 -6.54 -1.61
C GLY A 294 -13.48 -6.68 -0.12
N TYR A 295 -12.85 -7.77 0.31
CA TYR A 295 -12.39 -7.95 1.69
C TYR A 295 -11.13 -7.17 2.05
N GLY A 296 -10.69 -6.24 1.20
CA GLY A 296 -9.61 -5.30 1.50
C GLY A 296 -8.21 -5.74 1.06
N LEU A 297 -8.07 -6.77 0.20
CA LEU A 297 -6.82 -7.04 -0.49
C LEU A 297 -6.74 -6.15 -1.73
N PHE A 298 -5.67 -5.37 -1.81
CA PHE A 298 -5.37 -4.49 -2.93
C PHE A 298 -3.96 -4.78 -3.46
N ALA A 299 -3.87 -5.59 -4.52
CA ALA A 299 -2.60 -6.08 -5.04
C ALA A 299 -2.46 -5.91 -6.56
N ALA A 300 -1.22 -5.70 -7.01
CA ALA A 300 -0.80 -5.65 -8.40
C ALA A 300 0.16 -6.80 -8.69
N ASN A 301 -0.16 -7.64 -9.69
CA ASN A 301 0.62 -8.81 -10.05
C ASN A 301 0.89 -8.86 -11.56
N PRO A 302 2.10 -8.55 -12.01
CA PRO A 302 2.46 -8.53 -13.42
C PRO A 302 2.81 -9.91 -14.01
N LEU A 303 2.99 -10.96 -13.17
CA LEU A 303 3.59 -12.25 -13.57
C LEU A 303 2.59 -13.40 -13.75
N ALA A 304 1.28 -13.13 -13.67
CA ALA A 304 0.25 -14.16 -13.69
C ALA A 304 -0.80 -14.02 -14.81
N PRO A 305 -0.40 -13.86 -16.07
CA PRO A 305 -1.34 -13.64 -17.17
C PRO A 305 -2.31 -14.80 -17.36
N SER A 306 -1.87 -16.04 -17.21
CA SER A 306 -2.74 -17.21 -17.41
C SER A 306 -3.82 -17.32 -16.34
N VAL A 307 -3.45 -17.19 -15.07
CA VAL A 307 -4.41 -17.28 -13.97
C VAL A 307 -5.46 -16.18 -14.07
N PHE A 308 -5.07 -14.93 -14.28
CA PHE A 308 -6.02 -13.81 -14.32
C PHE A 308 -6.87 -13.79 -15.58
N SER A 309 -6.37 -14.33 -16.71
CA SER A 309 -7.15 -14.45 -17.94
C SER A 309 -7.99 -15.73 -18.01
N ASN A 310 -8.04 -16.55 -16.94
CA ASN A 310 -8.67 -17.87 -16.93
C ASN A 310 -8.14 -18.78 -18.05
N GLY A 311 -6.82 -18.82 -18.22
CA GLY A 311 -6.14 -19.67 -19.19
C GLY A 311 -6.17 -19.15 -20.64
N LYS A 312 -6.65 -17.94 -20.91
CA LYS A 312 -6.68 -17.36 -22.26
C LYS A 312 -5.30 -16.86 -22.71
N GLU A 313 -4.48 -16.40 -21.78
CA GLU A 313 -3.09 -16.02 -22.03
C GLU A 313 -2.15 -17.16 -21.58
N THR A 314 -1.02 -17.29 -22.27
CA THR A 314 0.01 -18.28 -21.94
C THR A 314 0.63 -17.97 -20.57
N PRO A 315 0.86 -18.97 -19.70
CA PRO A 315 1.59 -18.77 -18.45
C PRO A 315 2.95 -18.10 -18.67
N MET A 316 3.22 -17.04 -17.93
CA MET A 316 4.49 -16.32 -18.07
C MET A 316 5.67 -17.16 -17.56
N ASN A 317 5.52 -17.82 -16.41
CA ASN A 317 6.57 -18.61 -15.77
C ASN A 317 7.94 -17.92 -15.89
N TYR A 318 8.02 -16.70 -15.35
CA TYR A 318 9.18 -15.83 -15.55
C TYR A 318 10.45 -16.44 -14.94
N VAL A 319 11.48 -16.62 -15.76
CA VAL A 319 12.77 -17.18 -15.32
C VAL A 319 13.82 -16.08 -15.21
N LEU A 320 14.34 -15.88 -14.01
CA LEU A 320 15.50 -15.04 -13.75
C LEU A 320 16.75 -15.93 -13.67
N LYS A 321 17.66 -15.77 -14.60
CA LYS A 321 18.89 -16.56 -14.66
C LYS A 321 19.83 -16.24 -13.50
N ALA A 322 20.62 -17.22 -13.07
CA ALA A 322 21.65 -17.04 -12.04
C ALA A 322 22.53 -15.81 -12.33
N GLY A 323 22.70 -14.95 -11.32
CA GLY A 323 23.44 -13.69 -11.42
C GLY A 323 22.69 -12.54 -12.11
N GLN A 324 21.53 -12.79 -12.73
CA GLN A 324 20.73 -11.72 -13.35
C GLN A 324 19.80 -11.04 -12.35
N SER A 325 19.38 -9.84 -12.71
CA SER A 325 18.48 -9.01 -11.88
C SER A 325 17.27 -8.54 -12.67
N ILE A 326 16.16 -8.39 -11.98
CA ILE A 326 14.93 -7.74 -12.46
C ILE A 326 14.50 -6.65 -11.49
N THR A 327 13.97 -5.55 -12.02
CA THR A 327 13.51 -4.44 -11.19
C THR A 327 12.03 -4.18 -11.38
N PHE A 328 11.30 -4.08 -10.27
CA PHE A 328 9.91 -3.67 -10.20
C PHE A 328 9.81 -2.29 -9.55
N ARG A 329 8.90 -1.46 -10.05
CA ARG A 329 8.63 -0.12 -9.54
C ARG A 329 7.13 0.04 -9.34
N HIS A 330 6.73 0.50 -8.15
CA HIS A 330 5.34 0.78 -7.81
C HIS A 330 5.26 2.06 -6.99
N ARG A 331 4.14 2.78 -7.10
CA ARG A 331 3.85 3.96 -6.28
C ARG A 331 2.54 3.75 -5.53
N LEU A 332 2.55 3.97 -4.21
CA LEU A 332 1.36 4.20 -3.41
C LEU A 332 1.18 5.70 -3.24
N HIS A 333 -0.01 6.19 -3.55
CA HIS A 333 -0.37 7.60 -3.41
C HIS A 333 -1.62 7.73 -2.56
N LEU A 334 -1.54 8.53 -1.49
CA LEU A 334 -2.64 8.85 -0.60
C LEU A 334 -3.00 10.31 -0.78
N ALA A 335 -4.27 10.59 -1.01
CA ALA A 335 -4.79 11.95 -1.13
C ALA A 335 -6.13 12.09 -0.40
N PRO A 336 -6.44 13.29 0.14
CA PRO A 336 -7.77 13.57 0.66
C PRO A 336 -8.81 13.54 -0.45
N GLY A 337 -10.05 13.17 -0.11
CA GLY A 337 -11.17 13.16 -1.05
C GLY A 337 -11.05 12.09 -2.13
N THR A 338 -11.71 12.34 -3.27
CA THR A 338 -11.72 11.44 -4.43
C THR A 338 -10.74 11.92 -5.49
N LEU A 339 -9.72 11.12 -5.77
CA LEU A 339 -8.80 11.37 -6.87
C LEU A 339 -9.50 11.11 -8.21
N SER A 340 -9.60 12.12 -9.06
CA SER A 340 -10.20 11.97 -10.39
C SER A 340 -9.31 11.13 -11.30
N ALA A 341 -9.91 10.42 -12.28
CA ALA A 341 -9.16 9.63 -13.27
C ALA A 341 -8.10 10.47 -14.02
N GLY A 342 -8.44 11.73 -14.39
CA GLY A 342 -7.47 12.63 -15.04
C GLY A 342 -6.30 13.02 -14.13
N ALA A 343 -6.51 13.13 -12.81
CA ALA A 343 -5.43 13.36 -11.85
C ALA A 343 -4.57 12.10 -11.68
N ALA A 344 -5.18 10.91 -11.59
CA ALA A 344 -4.46 9.66 -11.55
C ALA A 344 -3.62 9.43 -12.81
N ASP A 345 -4.13 9.76 -14.00
CA ASP A 345 -3.38 9.69 -15.25
C ASP A 345 -2.17 10.64 -15.27
N ARG A 346 -2.31 11.86 -14.73
CA ARG A 346 -1.16 12.78 -14.61
C ARG A 346 -0.10 12.23 -13.67
N GLU A 347 -0.50 11.67 -12.53
CA GLU A 347 0.40 11.04 -11.56
C GLU A 347 1.10 9.82 -12.16
N ALA A 348 0.38 8.96 -12.90
CA ALA A 348 0.96 7.82 -13.61
C ALA A 348 2.01 8.25 -14.64
N ARG A 349 1.74 9.29 -15.43
CA ARG A 349 2.72 9.85 -16.37
C ARG A 349 3.95 10.46 -15.68
N ALA A 350 3.76 11.10 -14.53
CA ALA A 350 4.87 11.65 -13.75
C ALA A 350 5.74 10.52 -13.15
N PHE A 351 5.12 9.44 -12.69
CA PHE A 351 5.81 8.27 -12.16
C PHE A 351 6.56 7.48 -13.23
N GLY A 352 6.07 7.43 -14.46
CA GLY A 352 6.65 6.68 -15.58
C GLY A 352 7.86 7.35 -16.25
N ARG A 353 8.22 8.59 -15.86
CA ARG A 353 9.40 9.33 -16.35
C ARG A 353 10.64 9.01 -15.53
#